data_a026dab4e01135b18bd9150489411bb0
#
_entry.id   a026dab4e01135b18bd9150489411bb0
#
_cell.length_a   1.000
_cell.length_b   1.000
_cell.length_c   1.000
_cell.angle_alpha   90.00
_cell.angle_beta   90.00
_cell.angle_gamma   90.00
#
_symmetry.space_group_name_H-M   'P 1'
#
loop_
_entity.id
_entity.type
_entity.pdbx_description
1 polymer ?
#
loop_
_entity_poly.entity_id
_entity_poly.type
_entity_poly.pdbx_seq_one_letter_code
_entity_poly.pdbx_strand_id
1 'polypeptide(L)' 'VDTVAGSIMANLKELRPGSAAGSEVRVLFAFDPWRSAILLVAGDKSGHWRRWYRVAVPEAERLYGKYLKEREGRPTDG' A
#
# COMPACT_ATOMS: atom_id res chain seq x y z
N VAL A 1 4.98 11.64 -1.51
CA VAL A 1 5.02 10.25 -1.00
C VAL A 1 5.43 10.26 0.46
N ASP A 2 4.58 9.71 1.29
CA ASP A 2 4.82 9.70 2.73
C ASP A 2 4.84 8.29 3.27
N THR A 3 5.59 8.10 4.36
CA THR A 3 5.54 6.85 5.11
C THR A 3 4.23 6.82 5.89
N VAL A 4 3.56 5.68 5.87
CA VAL A 4 2.28 5.53 6.56
C VAL A 4 2.53 5.34 8.05
N ALA A 5 1.99 6.27 8.86
CA ALA A 5 2.10 6.18 10.30
C ALA A 5 1.20 5.05 10.81
N GLY A 6 1.66 4.37 11.85
CA GLY A 6 0.87 3.31 12.48
C GLY A 6 0.96 1.96 11.81
N SER A 7 1.68 1.86 10.68
CA SER A 7 1.91 0.56 10.04
C SER A 7 3.08 -0.15 10.71
N ILE A 8 2.97 -1.48 10.80
CA ILE A 8 4.09 -2.30 11.25
C ILE A 8 5.17 -2.42 10.16
N MET A 9 4.84 -2.00 8.94
CA MET A 9 5.76 -2.05 7.81
C MET A 9 6.43 -0.69 7.64
N ALA A 10 7.74 -0.63 7.83
CA ALA A 10 8.47 0.62 7.65
C ALA A 10 8.47 1.10 6.21
N ASN A 11 8.30 0.18 5.27
CA ASN A 11 8.35 0.49 3.85
C ASN A 11 6.98 0.73 3.21
N LEU A 12 5.93 0.80 4.02
CA LEU A 12 4.60 1.13 3.50
C LEU A 12 4.52 2.63 3.25
N LYS A 13 4.18 3.00 2.03
CA LYS A 13 4.13 4.39 1.60
C LYS A 13 2.75 4.74 1.09
N GLU A 14 2.45 6.01 1.09
CA GLU A 14 1.20 6.54 0.58
C GLU A 14 1.48 7.47 -0.58
N LEU A 15 0.77 7.27 -1.68
CA LEU A 15 0.82 8.14 -2.82
C LEU A 15 -0.49 8.91 -2.91
N ARG A 16 -0.37 10.21 -3.12
CA ARG A 16 -1.52 11.09 -3.33
C ARG A 16 -1.51 11.52 -4.77
N PRO A 17 -2.26 10.87 -5.64
CA PRO A 17 -2.26 11.26 -7.04
C PRO A 17 -2.71 12.70 -7.19
N GLY A 18 -2.06 13.43 -8.07
CA GLY A 18 -2.47 14.79 -8.39
C GLY A 18 -3.93 14.78 -8.75
N SER A 19 -4.70 15.57 -8.08
CA SER A 19 -6.12 15.42 -8.18
C SER A 19 -6.81 16.72 -8.51
N ALA A 20 -7.97 16.60 -9.09
CA ALA A 20 -8.90 17.70 -9.16
C ALA A 20 -9.27 18.10 -7.73
N ALA A 21 -9.67 19.34 -7.57
CA ALA A 21 -10.08 19.85 -6.27
C ALA A 21 -11.11 18.92 -5.64
N GLY A 22 -10.93 18.63 -4.37
CA GLY A 22 -11.88 17.83 -3.60
C GLY A 22 -11.65 16.33 -3.64
N SER A 23 -10.71 15.86 -4.44
CA SER A 23 -10.41 14.44 -4.48
C SER A 23 -9.50 14.05 -3.31
N GLU A 24 -9.81 12.95 -2.67
CA GLU A 24 -8.99 12.43 -1.58
C GLU A 24 -8.57 10.99 -1.84
N VAL A 25 -8.30 10.69 -3.09
CA VAL A 25 -7.81 9.38 -3.48
C VAL A 25 -6.42 9.17 -2.90
N ARG A 26 -6.21 7.98 -2.35
CA ARG A 26 -4.92 7.58 -1.79
C ARG A 26 -4.59 6.19 -2.30
N VAL A 27 -3.30 5.96 -2.52
CA VAL A 27 -2.80 4.66 -2.93
C VAL A 27 -1.72 4.23 -1.94
N LEU A 28 -1.89 3.07 -1.35
CA LEU A 28 -0.88 2.50 -0.47
C LEU A 28 -0.02 1.54 -1.28
N PHE A 29 1.29 1.71 -1.17
CA PHE A 29 2.23 0.88 -1.91
C PHE A 29 3.47 0.63 -1.05
N ALA A 30 4.29 -0.31 -1.49
CA ALA A 30 5.53 -0.61 -0.81
C ALA A 30 6.58 -0.97 -1.84
N PHE A 31 7.85 -0.74 -1.50
CA PHE A 31 8.94 -1.21 -2.32
C PHE A 31 9.37 -2.59 -1.81
N ASP A 32 9.50 -3.53 -2.72
CA ASP A 32 9.93 -4.86 -2.35
C ASP A 32 11.47 -4.95 -2.34
N PRO A 33 12.04 -6.08 -1.88
CA PRO A 33 13.49 -6.22 -1.87
C PRO A 33 14.12 -6.19 -3.26
N TRP A 34 13.33 -6.36 -4.30
CA TRP A 34 13.83 -6.37 -5.68
C TRP A 34 13.65 -5.02 -6.35
N ARG A 35 13.35 -3.97 -5.56
CA ARG A 35 13.23 -2.58 -6.02
C ARG A 35 12.02 -2.32 -6.91
N SER A 36 11.00 -3.14 -6.78
CA SER A 36 9.74 -2.89 -7.46
C SER A 36 8.75 -2.21 -6.53
N ALA A 37 7.93 -1.34 -7.08
CA ALA A 37 6.85 -0.71 -6.31
C ALA A 37 5.60 -1.57 -6.48
N ILE A 38 5.04 -2.01 -5.37
CA ILE A 38 3.88 -2.88 -5.36
C ILE A 38 2.68 -2.09 -4.87
N LEU A 39 1.74 -1.85 -5.75
CA LEU A 39 0.50 -1.16 -5.39
C LEU A 39 -0.40 -2.14 -4.66
N LEU A 40 -0.82 -1.77 -3.47
CA LEU A 40 -1.51 -2.69 -2.58
C LEU A 40 -2.99 -2.36 -2.42
N VAL A 41 -3.29 -1.14 -2.01
CA VAL A 41 -4.66 -0.72 -1.75
C VAL A 41 -4.84 0.69 -2.27
N ALA A 42 -5.95 0.94 -2.92
CA ALA A 42 -6.29 2.29 -3.36
C ALA A 42 -7.73 2.58 -2.97
N GLY A 43 -8.02 3.82 -2.67
CA GLY A 43 -9.37 4.19 -2.34
C GLY A 43 -9.52 5.68 -2.10
N ASP A 44 -10.76 6.09 -1.92
CA ASP A 44 -11.10 7.46 -1.63
C ASP A 44 -11.44 7.56 -0.15
N LYS A 45 -10.67 8.36 0.59
CA LYS A 45 -10.86 8.49 2.03
C LYS A 45 -11.76 9.68 2.41
N SER A 46 -12.40 10.30 1.45
CA SER A 46 -13.26 11.47 1.68
C SER A 46 -14.28 11.22 2.78
N GLY A 47 -14.29 12.10 3.78
CA GLY A 47 -15.26 12.04 4.84
C GLY A 47 -15.07 10.93 5.85
N HIS A 48 -14.21 9.96 5.59
CA HIS A 48 -14.04 8.80 6.46
C HIS A 48 -12.58 8.34 6.54
N TRP A 49 -11.67 9.29 6.59
CA TRP A 49 -10.26 8.96 6.46
C TRP A 49 -9.75 8.04 7.57
N ARG A 50 -10.19 8.20 8.82
CA ARG A 50 -9.76 7.33 9.92
C ARG A 50 -10.20 5.91 9.70
N ARG A 51 -11.45 5.75 9.27
CA ARG A 51 -12.02 4.45 9.00
C ARG A 51 -11.31 3.79 7.83
N TRP A 52 -11.02 4.60 6.80
CA TRP A 52 -10.33 4.11 5.62
C TRP A 52 -8.97 3.53 5.98
N TYR A 53 -8.16 4.29 6.73
CA TYR A 53 -6.84 3.81 7.13
C TYR A 53 -6.91 2.60 8.03
N ARG A 54 -7.90 2.56 8.90
CA ARG A 54 -8.06 1.42 9.82
C ARG A 54 -8.27 0.12 9.07
N VAL A 55 -8.90 0.17 7.91
CA VAL A 55 -9.14 -1.00 7.06
C VAL A 55 -8.00 -1.18 6.06
N ALA A 56 -7.57 -0.10 5.44
CA ALA A 56 -6.62 -0.17 4.34
C ALA A 56 -5.22 -0.58 4.77
N VAL A 57 -4.75 -0.08 5.91
CA VAL A 57 -3.39 -0.39 6.37
C VAL A 57 -3.21 -1.87 6.65
N PRO A 58 -4.06 -2.51 7.46
CA PRO A 58 -3.92 -3.96 7.67
C PRO A 58 -4.08 -4.76 6.38
N GLU A 59 -4.94 -4.33 5.49
CA GLU A 59 -5.11 -5.01 4.21
C GLU A 59 -3.87 -4.89 3.35
N ALA A 60 -3.26 -3.71 3.32
CA ALA A 60 -2.02 -3.51 2.57
C ALA A 60 -0.90 -4.39 3.13
N GLU A 61 -0.81 -4.47 4.45
CA GLU A 61 0.19 -5.31 5.10
C GLU A 61 -0.02 -6.77 4.75
N ARG A 62 -1.26 -7.22 4.76
CA ARG A 62 -1.60 -8.60 4.42
C ARG A 62 -1.25 -8.92 2.98
N LEU A 63 -1.60 -8.02 2.07
CA LEU A 63 -1.33 -8.22 0.65
C LEU A 63 0.16 -8.22 0.35
N TYR A 64 0.90 -7.35 1.02
CA TYR A 64 2.34 -7.31 0.81
C TYR A 64 3.00 -8.59 1.30
N GLY A 65 2.60 -9.07 2.48
CA GLY A 65 3.10 -10.34 3.00
C GLY A 65 2.80 -11.50 2.07
N LYS A 66 1.58 -11.52 1.52
CA LYS A 66 1.19 -12.55 0.58
C LYS A 66 2.04 -12.49 -0.69
N TYR A 67 2.26 -11.28 -1.20
CA TYR A 67 3.09 -11.07 -2.38
C TYR A 67 4.51 -11.58 -2.17
N LEU A 68 5.13 -11.23 -1.05
CA LEU A 68 6.48 -11.67 -0.76
C LEU A 68 6.56 -13.18 -0.66
N LYS A 69 5.60 -13.79 0.02
CA LYS A 69 5.57 -15.23 0.22
C LYS A 69 5.41 -15.96 -1.10
N GLU A 70 4.53 -15.48 -1.95
CA GLU A 70 4.32 -16.09 -3.26
C GLU A 70 5.55 -15.96 -4.12
N ARG A 71 6.19 -14.80 -4.09
CA ARG A 71 7.37 -14.56 -4.91
C ARG A 71 8.55 -15.40 -4.45
N GLU A 72 8.76 -15.49 -3.13
CA GLU A 72 9.87 -16.28 -2.60
C GLU A 72 9.65 -17.78 -2.77
N GLY A 73 8.40 -18.21 -2.69
CA GLY A 73 8.08 -19.62 -2.86
C GLY A 73 7.95 -20.07 -4.29
N ARG A 74 8.08 -19.15 -5.24
CA ARG A 74 7.92 -19.47 -6.63
C ARG A 74 9.19 -20.13 -7.17
N PRO A 75 9.09 -21.28 -7.86
CA PRO A 75 10.26 -21.87 -8.49
C PRO A 75 10.89 -20.85 -9.44
N THR A 76 12.20 -20.85 -9.49
CA THR A 76 12.92 -19.96 -10.38
C THR A 76 12.95 -20.58 -11.76
N ASP A 77 11.97 -20.38 -12.50
CA ASP A 77 11.89 -20.97 -13.84
C ASP A 77 12.05 -19.92 -14.92
N GLY A 78 12.85 -18.99 -14.65
CA GLY A 78 13.11 -17.94 -15.65
C GLY A 78 12.37 -16.70 -15.35
#